data_aef85adcaf10e0ee9e93c8ae3a044df0
#
_entry.id   aef85adcaf10e0ee9e93c8ae3a044df0
#
_cell.length_a   1.000
_cell.length_b   1.000
_cell.length_c   1.000
_cell.angle_alpha   90.00
_cell.angle_beta   90.00
_cell.angle_gamma   90.00
#
_symmetry.space_group_name_H-M   'P 1'
#
loop_
_entity.id
_entity.type
_entity.pdbx_description
1 polymer ?
#
loop_
_entity_poly.entity_id
_entity_poly.type
_entity_poly.pdbx_seq_one_letter_code
_entity_poly.pdbx_strand_id
1 'polypeptide(L)'
;MSDRFFLDTNIFVYSFDQSSAAKAQKAAQLIREALTTQKGVISYQVVQEFFNVALRRFSQPMQAADAEQYLSTVFRPLLAVHSSQALYAEALHLQVQGGAQSGLSWYDALIVSAAIQARCDLLFTEDLQHGQRFGTLQVRNPFL
;
A
#
# COMPACT_ATOMS: atom_id res chain seq x y z
N MET A 1 -15.78 0.96 13.53
CA MET A 1 -14.83 0.30 12.61
C MET A 1 -15.34 0.40 11.20
N SER A 2 -14.47 0.74 10.26
CA SER A 2 -14.84 1.00 8.89
C SER A 2 -14.74 -0.23 7.99
N ASP A 3 -14.02 -1.26 8.43
CA ASP A 3 -13.63 -2.43 7.63
C ASP A 3 -12.75 -2.09 6.42
N ARG A 4 -12.27 -0.85 6.36
CA ARG A 4 -11.42 -0.42 5.25
C ARG A 4 -9.99 -0.88 5.49
N PHE A 5 -9.31 -1.22 4.40
CA PHE A 5 -7.92 -1.67 4.48
C PHE A 5 -7.08 -1.02 3.39
N PHE A 6 -5.83 -0.75 3.75
CA PHE A 6 -4.86 -0.13 2.86
C PHE A 6 -3.93 -1.20 2.31
N LEU A 7 -3.64 -1.14 1.02
CA LEU A 7 -2.69 -2.05 0.37
C LEU A 7 -1.42 -1.28 0.03
N ASP A 8 -0.30 -1.69 0.63
CA ASP A 8 1.00 -1.10 0.31
C ASP A 8 1.48 -1.57 -1.06
N THR A 9 2.48 -0.91 -1.58
CA THR A 9 3.03 -1.12 -2.94
C THR A 9 3.41 -2.57 -3.21
N ASN A 10 4.05 -3.24 -2.25
CA ASN A 10 4.54 -4.60 -2.45
C ASN A 10 3.41 -5.60 -2.76
N ILE A 11 2.18 -5.33 -2.31
CA ILE A 11 1.05 -6.19 -2.64
C ILE A 11 0.85 -6.23 -4.15
N PHE A 12 0.88 -5.07 -4.80
CA PHE A 12 0.71 -4.98 -6.25
C PHE A 12 1.90 -5.58 -7.01
N VAL A 13 3.11 -5.31 -6.53
CA VAL A 13 4.33 -5.86 -7.15
C VAL A 13 4.31 -7.38 -7.11
N TYR A 14 3.98 -7.99 -5.97
CA TYR A 14 3.96 -9.44 -5.83
C TYR A 14 2.90 -10.11 -6.68
N SER A 15 1.82 -9.42 -7.03
CA SER A 15 0.80 -10.00 -7.91
C SER A 15 1.34 -10.33 -9.30
N PHE A 16 2.48 -9.74 -9.67
CA PHE A 16 3.19 -10.02 -10.92
C PHE A 16 4.42 -10.91 -10.73
N ASP A 17 4.69 -11.38 -9.52
CA ASP A 17 5.91 -12.12 -9.21
C ASP A 17 5.80 -13.57 -9.68
N GLN A 18 6.57 -13.91 -10.69
CA GLN A 18 6.60 -15.27 -11.23
C GLN A 18 7.48 -16.22 -10.42
N SER A 19 8.31 -15.69 -9.51
CA SER A 19 9.21 -16.52 -8.70
C SER A 19 8.51 -17.15 -7.49
N SER A 20 7.34 -16.63 -7.09
CA SER A 20 6.59 -17.16 -5.96
C SER A 20 5.10 -17.15 -6.26
N ALA A 21 4.57 -18.30 -6.65
CA ALA A 21 3.14 -18.46 -6.95
C ALA A 21 2.28 -18.19 -5.73
N ALA A 22 2.74 -18.59 -4.54
CA ALA A 22 1.98 -18.41 -3.29
C ALA A 22 1.80 -16.92 -2.97
N LYS A 23 2.86 -16.13 -3.07
CA LYS A 23 2.78 -14.68 -2.85
C LYS A 23 1.92 -13.99 -3.90
N ALA A 24 2.08 -14.39 -5.17
CA ALA A 24 1.31 -13.80 -6.27
C ALA A 24 -0.18 -14.06 -6.10
N GLN A 25 -0.56 -15.26 -5.71
CA GLN A 25 -1.96 -15.62 -5.48
C GLN A 25 -2.56 -14.85 -4.32
N LYS A 26 -1.82 -14.75 -3.21
CA LYS A 26 -2.29 -14.02 -2.03
C LYS A 26 -2.48 -12.54 -2.35
N ALA A 27 -1.51 -11.96 -3.03
CA ALA A 27 -1.57 -10.56 -3.45
C ALA A 27 -2.76 -10.32 -4.39
N ALA A 28 -2.94 -11.17 -5.39
CA ALA A 28 -4.05 -11.06 -6.33
C ALA A 28 -5.40 -11.18 -5.62
N GLN A 29 -5.51 -12.05 -4.63
CA GLN A 29 -6.72 -12.22 -3.84
C GLN A 29 -7.07 -10.92 -3.10
N LEU A 30 -6.08 -10.31 -2.44
CA LEU A 30 -6.29 -9.04 -1.72
C LEU A 30 -6.72 -7.92 -2.66
N ILE A 31 -6.09 -7.82 -3.82
CA ILE A 31 -6.45 -6.78 -4.81
C ILE A 31 -7.88 -7.00 -5.29
N ARG A 32 -8.25 -8.23 -5.60
CA ARG A 32 -9.62 -8.57 -6.00
C ARG A 32 -10.63 -8.19 -4.93
N GLU A 33 -10.31 -8.53 -3.68
CA GLU A 33 -11.17 -8.19 -2.54
C GLU A 33 -11.32 -6.67 -2.39
N ALA A 34 -10.23 -5.93 -2.56
CA ALA A 34 -10.25 -4.47 -2.50
C ALA A 34 -11.20 -3.89 -3.56
N LEU A 35 -11.15 -4.42 -4.77
CA LEU A 35 -11.97 -3.94 -5.88
C LEU A 35 -13.44 -4.33 -5.72
N THR A 36 -13.71 -5.57 -5.31
CA THR A 36 -15.10 -6.06 -5.23
C THR A 36 -15.85 -5.50 -4.04
N THR A 37 -15.20 -5.34 -2.88
CA THR A 37 -15.84 -4.81 -1.68
C THR A 37 -15.89 -3.30 -1.65
N GLN A 38 -15.03 -2.63 -2.45
CA GLN A 38 -14.83 -1.18 -2.43
C GLN A 38 -14.32 -0.67 -1.08
N LYS A 39 -13.72 -1.55 -0.28
CA LYS A 39 -13.16 -1.20 1.03
C LYS A 39 -11.64 -1.11 1.03
N GLY A 40 -11.00 -1.56 -0.03
CA GLY A 40 -9.56 -1.42 -0.20
C GLY A 40 -9.20 -0.06 -0.75
N VAL A 41 -8.14 0.55 -0.22
CA VAL A 41 -7.70 1.87 -0.65
C VAL A 41 -6.19 1.91 -0.82
N ILE A 42 -5.73 2.82 -1.65
CA ILE A 42 -4.31 3.13 -1.82
C ILE A 42 -4.13 4.65 -1.82
N SER A 43 -2.88 5.06 -1.76
CA SER A 43 -2.50 6.47 -1.88
C SER A 43 -1.74 6.74 -3.18
N TYR A 44 -1.53 8.01 -3.47
CA TYR A 44 -0.71 8.46 -4.59
C TYR A 44 0.68 7.82 -4.60
N GLN A 45 1.26 7.60 -3.41
CA GLN A 45 2.61 7.04 -3.27
C GLN A 45 2.67 5.60 -3.81
N VAL A 46 1.63 4.81 -3.56
CA VAL A 46 1.56 3.44 -4.07
C VAL A 46 1.60 3.42 -5.59
N VAL A 47 0.88 4.33 -6.22
CA VAL A 47 0.90 4.46 -7.70
C VAL A 47 2.30 4.78 -8.19
N GLN A 48 2.95 5.76 -7.55
CA GLN A 48 4.30 6.18 -7.93
C GLN A 48 5.31 5.06 -7.78
N GLU A 49 5.31 4.41 -6.63
CA GLU A 49 6.26 3.33 -6.33
C GLU A 49 6.05 2.12 -7.23
N PHE A 50 4.79 1.77 -7.48
CA PHE A 50 4.50 0.62 -8.34
C PHE A 50 5.05 0.84 -9.75
N PHE A 51 4.73 1.96 -10.39
CA PHE A 51 5.19 2.19 -11.78
C PHE A 51 6.70 2.39 -11.86
N ASN A 52 7.32 2.93 -10.81
CA ASN A 52 8.78 3.00 -10.76
C ASN A 52 9.42 1.61 -10.86
N VAL A 53 8.77 0.60 -10.30
CA VAL A 53 9.24 -0.79 -10.37
C VAL A 53 8.78 -1.47 -11.67
N ALA A 54 7.49 -1.36 -11.98
CA ALA A 54 6.87 -2.12 -13.09
C ALA A 54 7.40 -1.72 -14.45
N LEU A 55 7.71 -0.45 -14.66
CA LEU A 55 8.15 0.04 -15.95
C LEU A 55 9.63 -0.27 -16.23
N ARG A 56 10.42 -0.59 -15.20
CA ARG A 56 11.87 -0.76 -15.37
C ARG A 56 12.43 -2.03 -14.77
N ARG A 57 11.90 -2.50 -13.63
CA ARG A 57 12.54 -3.56 -12.85
C ARG A 57 11.88 -4.92 -12.97
N PHE A 58 10.69 -5.02 -13.53
CA PHE A 58 10.10 -6.31 -13.81
C PHE A 58 10.97 -7.04 -14.84
N SER A 59 11.06 -8.36 -14.73
CA SER A 59 11.78 -9.17 -15.71
C SER A 59 11.23 -8.93 -17.13
N GLN A 60 9.93 -8.68 -17.21
CA GLN A 60 9.29 -8.18 -18.42
C GLN A 60 8.66 -6.83 -18.08
N PRO A 61 9.35 -5.71 -18.38
CA PRO A 61 8.81 -4.40 -18.04
C PRO A 61 7.43 -4.16 -18.66
N MET A 62 6.58 -3.50 -17.89
CA MET A 62 5.21 -3.22 -18.32
C MET A 62 5.23 -2.23 -19.48
N GLN A 63 4.48 -2.53 -20.55
CA GLN A 63 4.34 -1.63 -21.70
C GLN A 63 3.43 -0.45 -21.33
N ALA A 64 3.59 0.67 -22.04
CA ALA A 64 2.81 1.88 -21.77
C ALA A 64 1.30 1.63 -21.80
N ALA A 65 0.83 0.88 -22.78
CA ALA A 65 -0.61 0.59 -22.91
C ALA A 65 -1.14 -0.23 -21.73
N ASP A 66 -0.36 -1.22 -21.28
CA ASP A 66 -0.73 -2.05 -20.12
C ASP A 66 -0.69 -1.23 -18.84
N ALA A 67 0.27 -0.32 -18.71
CA ALA A 67 0.37 0.57 -17.56
C ALA A 67 -0.83 1.50 -17.48
N GLU A 68 -1.25 2.08 -18.60
CA GLU A 68 -2.44 2.93 -18.65
C GLU A 68 -3.69 2.16 -18.27
N GLN A 69 -3.82 0.93 -18.76
CA GLN A 69 -4.97 0.08 -18.42
C GLN A 69 -4.97 -0.26 -16.94
N TYR A 70 -3.82 -0.59 -16.37
CA TYR A 70 -3.70 -0.91 -14.95
C TYR A 70 -4.07 0.30 -14.09
N LEU A 71 -3.60 1.48 -14.47
CA LEU A 71 -3.95 2.73 -13.80
C LEU A 71 -5.46 2.94 -13.78
N SER A 72 -6.13 2.71 -14.90
CA SER A 72 -7.57 2.96 -15.05
C SER A 72 -8.44 1.91 -14.36
N THR A 73 -8.05 0.62 -14.46
CA THR A 73 -8.91 -0.49 -14.01
C THR A 73 -8.63 -0.92 -12.59
N VAL A 74 -7.40 -0.77 -12.11
CA VAL A 74 -7.01 -1.23 -10.77
C VAL A 74 -6.78 -0.05 -9.82
N PHE A 75 -5.89 0.87 -10.17
CA PHE A 75 -5.53 1.95 -9.25
C PHE A 75 -6.59 3.00 -9.09
N ARG A 76 -7.22 3.44 -10.18
CA ARG A 76 -8.22 4.50 -10.11
C ARG A 76 -9.35 4.20 -9.13
N PRO A 77 -9.95 2.99 -9.14
CA PRO A 77 -11.00 2.68 -8.17
C PRO A 77 -10.52 2.65 -6.72
N LEU A 78 -9.24 2.37 -6.48
CA LEU A 78 -8.68 2.22 -5.14
C LEU A 78 -8.07 3.53 -4.60
N LEU A 79 -7.71 4.47 -5.48
CA LEU A 79 -6.98 5.68 -5.10
C LEU A 79 -7.88 6.61 -4.29
N ALA A 80 -7.59 6.74 -3.00
CA ALA A 80 -8.40 7.49 -2.05
C ALA A 80 -7.65 8.63 -1.37
N VAL A 81 -6.30 8.57 -1.34
CA VAL A 81 -5.49 9.56 -0.62
C VAL A 81 -4.50 10.20 -1.56
N HIS A 82 -4.50 11.52 -1.60
CA HIS A 82 -3.56 12.34 -2.36
C HIS A 82 -2.60 13.04 -1.41
N SER A 83 -1.51 13.61 -1.95
CA SER A 83 -0.58 14.37 -1.14
C SER A 83 -1.24 15.62 -0.60
N SER A 84 -0.89 16.00 0.64
CA SER A 84 -1.42 17.19 1.29
C SER A 84 -0.51 17.58 2.45
N GLN A 85 -0.63 18.83 2.88
CA GLN A 85 0.08 19.28 4.07
C GLN A 85 -0.30 18.44 5.30
N ALA A 86 -1.59 18.13 5.45
CA ALA A 86 -2.06 17.33 6.57
C ALA A 86 -1.44 15.92 6.58
N LEU A 87 -1.29 15.33 5.40
CA LEU A 87 -0.63 14.01 5.26
C LEU A 87 0.82 14.08 5.76
N TYR A 88 1.55 15.10 5.34
CA TYR A 88 2.96 15.26 5.72
C TYR A 88 3.11 15.56 7.21
N ALA A 89 2.24 16.42 7.76
CA ALA A 89 2.27 16.75 9.18
C ALA A 89 2.05 15.50 10.05
N GLU A 90 1.09 14.67 9.69
CA GLU A 90 0.84 13.43 10.42
C GLU A 90 2.03 12.47 10.30
N ALA A 91 2.63 12.38 9.12
CA ALA A 91 3.80 11.52 8.92
C ALA A 91 4.98 11.97 9.80
N LEU A 92 5.23 13.27 9.88
CA LEU A 92 6.26 13.82 10.77
C LEU A 92 5.96 13.50 12.23
N HIS A 93 4.69 13.62 12.63
CA HIS A 93 4.25 13.33 13.99
C HIS A 93 4.49 11.85 14.34
N LEU A 94 4.19 10.96 13.42
CA LEU A 94 4.40 9.52 13.59
C LEU A 94 5.87 9.19 13.81
N GLN A 95 6.77 9.85 13.10
CA GLN A 95 8.21 9.64 13.28
C GLN A 95 8.69 10.11 14.65
N VAL A 96 8.18 11.25 15.12
CA VAL A 96 8.58 11.81 16.43
C VAL A 96 8.02 10.94 17.56
N GLN A 97 6.78 10.51 17.49
CA GLN A 97 6.15 9.68 18.53
C GLN A 97 6.89 8.36 18.75
N GLY A 98 7.34 7.72 17.65
CA GLY A 98 8.07 6.48 17.77
C GLY A 98 9.50 6.66 18.24
N GLY A 99 10.04 7.89 18.17
CA GLY A 99 11.42 8.18 18.49
C GLY A 99 12.37 7.38 17.61
N ALA A 100 13.63 7.29 18.04
CA ALA A 100 14.66 6.55 17.32
C ALA A 100 14.37 5.05 17.26
N GLN A 101 13.47 4.55 18.10
CA GLN A 101 13.15 3.13 18.20
C GLN A 101 12.00 2.70 17.30
N SER A 102 11.30 3.65 16.67
CA SER A 102 10.17 3.30 15.80
C SER A 102 10.62 2.54 14.56
N GLY A 103 11.84 2.76 14.11
CA GLY A 103 12.33 2.18 12.86
C GLY A 103 11.59 2.67 11.63
N LEU A 104 10.76 3.70 11.77
CA LEU A 104 9.85 4.16 10.73
C LEU A 104 10.58 5.14 9.81
N SER A 105 10.80 4.74 8.56
CA SER A 105 11.36 5.64 7.55
C SER A 105 10.33 6.71 7.19
N TRP A 106 10.80 7.77 6.52
CA TRP A 106 9.89 8.83 6.05
C TRP A 106 8.80 8.26 5.14
N TYR A 107 9.17 7.40 4.18
CA TYR A 107 8.21 6.85 3.24
C TYR A 107 7.24 5.87 3.91
N ASP A 108 7.71 5.10 4.90
CA ASP A 108 6.82 4.26 5.70
C ASP A 108 5.85 5.10 6.52
N ALA A 109 6.32 6.21 7.09
CA ALA A 109 5.47 7.14 7.81
C ALA A 109 4.37 7.72 6.91
N LEU A 110 4.71 8.01 5.66
CA LEU A 110 3.72 8.49 4.69
C LEU A 110 2.66 7.43 4.36
N ILE A 111 3.04 6.18 4.25
CA ILE A 111 2.08 5.08 4.04
C ILE A 111 1.14 4.95 5.25
N VAL A 112 1.70 4.95 6.46
CA VAL A 112 0.89 4.87 7.68
C VAL A 112 -0.06 6.07 7.78
N SER A 113 0.45 7.27 7.52
CA SER A 113 -0.36 8.49 7.53
C SER A 113 -1.52 8.40 6.55
N ALA A 114 -1.26 7.90 5.33
CA ALA A 114 -2.31 7.73 4.32
C ALA A 114 -3.39 6.75 4.77
N ALA A 115 -2.98 5.63 5.36
CA ALA A 115 -3.92 4.64 5.87
C ALA A 115 -4.80 5.22 6.99
N ILE A 116 -4.21 6.03 7.87
CA ILE A 116 -4.95 6.71 8.94
C ILE A 116 -5.94 7.71 8.35
N GLN A 117 -5.52 8.52 7.38
CA GLN A 117 -6.40 9.50 6.75
C GLN A 117 -7.58 8.84 6.05
N ALA A 118 -7.36 7.68 5.45
CA ALA A 118 -8.43 6.92 4.80
C ALA A 118 -9.30 6.16 5.79
N ARG A 119 -9.02 6.26 7.09
CA ARG A 119 -9.77 5.61 8.17
C ARG A 119 -9.76 4.09 8.03
N CYS A 120 -8.62 3.54 7.67
CA CYS A 120 -8.44 2.10 7.55
C CYS A 120 -8.25 1.46 8.92
N ASP A 121 -8.76 0.25 9.08
CA ASP A 121 -8.51 -0.57 10.27
C ASP A 121 -7.26 -1.43 10.10
N LEU A 122 -6.93 -1.77 8.86
CA LEU A 122 -5.79 -2.62 8.53
C LEU A 122 -4.90 -1.96 7.50
N LEU A 123 -3.59 -2.19 7.63
CA LEU A 123 -2.58 -1.85 6.64
C LEU A 123 -1.86 -3.14 6.27
N PHE A 124 -2.08 -3.60 5.04
CA PHE A 124 -1.38 -4.78 4.53
C PHE A 124 -0.04 -4.38 3.94
N THR A 125 1.04 -4.84 4.56
CA THR A 125 2.41 -4.58 4.12
C THR A 125 3.35 -5.61 4.74
N GLU A 126 4.46 -5.91 4.06
CA GLU A 126 5.51 -6.72 4.65
C GLU A 126 6.69 -5.88 5.17
N ASP A 127 6.64 -4.55 4.96
CA ASP A 127 7.75 -3.66 5.30
C ASP A 127 7.74 -3.20 6.76
N LEU A 128 6.63 -3.40 7.47
CA LEU A 128 6.48 -3.05 8.87
C LEU A 128 6.23 -4.30 9.70
N GLN A 129 6.35 -4.16 11.01
CA GLN A 129 6.20 -5.30 11.91
C GLN A 129 4.74 -5.76 11.94
N HIS A 130 4.53 -7.05 11.70
CA HIS A 130 3.20 -7.67 11.78
C HIS A 130 2.61 -7.47 13.17
N GLY A 131 1.37 -7.00 13.22
CA GLY A 131 0.66 -6.75 14.46
C GLY A 131 0.91 -5.38 15.08
N GLN A 132 1.85 -4.61 14.54
CA GLN A 132 2.10 -3.25 15.05
C GLN A 132 0.86 -2.38 14.93
N ARG A 133 0.63 -1.51 15.90
CA ARG A 133 -0.53 -0.62 15.92
C ARG A 133 -0.13 0.83 15.87
N PHE A 134 -0.93 1.60 15.15
CA PHE A 134 -0.87 3.07 15.12
C PHE A 134 -2.30 3.54 15.41
N GLY A 135 -2.62 3.79 16.70
CA GLY A 135 -3.99 4.05 17.08
C GLY A 135 -4.85 2.83 16.83
N THR A 136 -5.91 3.00 16.03
CA THR A 136 -6.80 1.90 15.66
C THR A 136 -6.34 1.13 14.42
N LEU A 137 -5.33 1.64 13.70
CA LEU A 137 -4.77 0.98 12.54
C LEU A 137 -3.84 -0.15 12.97
N GLN A 138 -4.03 -1.33 12.42
CA GLN A 138 -3.16 -2.49 12.67
C GLN A 138 -2.44 -2.92 11.40
N VAL A 139 -1.14 -3.15 11.52
CA VAL A 139 -0.32 -3.69 10.43
C VAL A 139 -0.53 -5.19 10.35
N ARG A 140 -0.67 -5.68 9.13
CA ARG A 140 -0.75 -7.12 8.87
C ARG A 140 0.11 -7.49 7.67
N ASN A 141 1.03 -8.42 7.87
CA ASN A 141 1.80 -8.99 6.77
C ASN A 141 1.00 -10.18 6.22
N PRO A 142 0.46 -10.06 4.99
CA PRO A 142 -0.43 -11.10 4.47
C PRO A 142 0.32 -12.34 4.00
N PHE A 143 1.66 -12.29 3.97
CA PHE A 143 2.50 -13.36 3.47
C PHE A 143 3.05 -14.26 4.58
N LEU A 144 2.70 -13.99 5.82
CA LEU A 144 3.04 -14.86 6.95
C LEU A 144 2.13 -16.06 7.05
#